data_c92af105f91917b09e68b5b13d325f89
#
_entry.id   c92af105f91917b09e68b5b13d325f89
#
_cell.length_a   1.000
_cell.length_b   1.000
_cell.length_c   1.000
_cell.angle_alpha   90.00
_cell.angle_beta   90.00
_cell.angle_gamma   90.00
#
_symmetry.space_group_name_H-M   'P 1'
#
loop_
_entity.id
_entity.type
_entity.pdbx_description
1 polymer ?
#
loop_
_entity_poly.entity_id
_entity_poly.type
_entity_poly.pdbx_seq_one_letter_code
_entity_poly.pdbx_strand_id
1 'polypeptide(L)'
;MTKDEKYISRCLQLAYNGLCNTAPNPMVGAVIVYHDTIIGEGYHIRCGEAHAEVNAIRSVKDENLLKESTIYVSLEPCSHYGKTPPCADLIIEKRIPKVVIGCIDPYSQVAGKGIEKLRKAGIEVTVGVLEEECRHLIRRFITFNTLKRPYITLKWAESADGFIDINRTGGKPIILSNPLTSMLVHKKRAEHDAILVGRHTALLDNQIGRASCRERV
;
A
#
# COMPACT_ATOMS: atom_id res chain seq x y z
N MET A 1 -17.05 14.98 2.99
CA MET A 1 -16.17 14.29 2.03
C MET A 1 -16.42 14.91 0.67
N THR A 2 -15.39 15.49 0.08
CA THR A 2 -15.44 16.09 -1.27
C THR A 2 -15.54 14.99 -2.34
N LYS A 3 -15.79 15.37 -3.59
CA LYS A 3 -15.80 14.44 -4.73
C LYS A 3 -14.44 13.75 -4.89
N ASP A 4 -13.36 14.49 -4.82
CA ASP A 4 -12.00 13.97 -4.98
C ASP A 4 -11.62 13.02 -3.83
N GLU A 5 -11.97 13.36 -2.59
CA GLU A 5 -11.77 12.46 -1.44
C GLU A 5 -12.52 11.14 -1.59
N LYS A 6 -13.73 11.14 -2.15
CA LYS A 6 -14.50 9.92 -2.41
C LYS A 6 -13.73 8.96 -3.33
N TYR A 7 -13.17 9.48 -4.43
CA TYR A 7 -12.48 8.63 -5.39
C TYR A 7 -11.07 8.22 -4.94
N ILE A 8 -10.35 9.09 -4.22
CA ILE A 8 -9.08 8.68 -3.57
C ILE A 8 -9.34 7.64 -2.48
N SER A 9 -10.42 7.77 -1.71
CA SER A 9 -10.81 6.71 -0.74
C SER A 9 -11.06 5.36 -1.45
N ARG A 10 -11.65 5.39 -2.65
CA ARG A 10 -11.80 4.17 -3.47
C ARG A 10 -10.46 3.63 -3.94
N CYS A 11 -9.53 4.49 -4.35
CA CYS A 11 -8.15 4.08 -4.68
C CYS A 11 -7.48 3.37 -3.49
N LEU A 12 -7.64 3.89 -2.27
CA LEU A 12 -7.10 3.27 -1.04
C LEU A 12 -7.69 1.87 -0.80
N GLN A 13 -9.01 1.70 -0.97
CA GLN A 13 -9.66 0.39 -0.84
C GLN A 13 -9.11 -0.63 -1.84
N LEU A 14 -8.96 -0.23 -3.10
CA LEU A 14 -8.39 -1.07 -4.15
C LEU A 14 -6.94 -1.45 -3.86
N ALA A 15 -6.13 -0.49 -3.42
CA ALA A 15 -4.73 -0.70 -3.09
C ALA A 15 -4.50 -1.76 -2.01
N TYR A 16 -5.40 -1.88 -1.04
CA TYR A 16 -5.33 -2.92 0.00
C TYR A 16 -5.36 -4.35 -0.56
N ASN A 17 -5.92 -4.59 -1.74
CA ASN A 17 -5.90 -5.91 -2.38
C ASN A 17 -4.49 -6.35 -2.79
N GLY A 18 -3.54 -5.41 -2.91
CA GLY A 18 -2.12 -5.69 -3.17
C GLY A 18 -1.31 -6.07 -1.91
N LEU A 19 -1.94 -6.06 -0.72
CA LEU A 19 -1.25 -6.36 0.53
C LEU A 19 -0.57 -7.74 0.48
N CYS A 20 0.67 -7.82 0.94
CA CYS A 20 1.55 -9.01 0.93
C CYS A 20 2.08 -9.43 -0.44
N ASN A 21 1.67 -8.80 -1.55
CA ASN A 21 2.11 -9.20 -2.90
C ASN A 21 2.96 -8.13 -3.59
N THR A 22 2.81 -6.85 -3.21
CA THR A 22 3.48 -5.75 -3.90
C THR A 22 4.91 -5.48 -3.43
N ALA A 23 5.28 -5.91 -2.22
CA ALA A 23 6.62 -5.62 -1.68
C ALA A 23 7.74 -6.10 -2.64
N PRO A 24 8.82 -5.33 -2.84
CA PRO A 24 9.15 -4.05 -2.19
C PRO A 24 8.43 -2.81 -2.75
N ASN A 25 7.60 -2.93 -3.78
CA ASN A 25 6.83 -1.83 -4.35
C ASN A 25 5.71 -1.38 -3.40
N PRO A 26 5.25 -0.11 -3.50
CA PRO A 26 4.12 0.37 -2.72
C PRO A 26 2.79 -0.25 -3.18
N MET A 27 1.84 -0.31 -2.26
CA MET A 27 0.45 -0.58 -2.60
C MET A 27 -0.16 0.68 -3.23
N VAL A 28 -0.64 0.57 -4.46
CA VAL A 28 -1.24 1.68 -5.20
C VAL A 28 -2.57 1.24 -5.77
N GLY A 29 -3.56 2.14 -5.75
CA GLY A 29 -4.85 1.99 -6.42
C GLY A 29 -5.13 3.18 -7.31
N ALA A 30 -5.85 2.93 -8.40
CA ALA A 30 -6.25 3.94 -9.36
C ALA A 30 -7.71 3.74 -9.79
N VAL A 31 -8.40 4.87 -10.03
CA VAL A 31 -9.80 4.91 -10.46
C VAL A 31 -9.93 5.92 -11.59
N ILE A 32 -10.68 5.57 -12.64
CA ILE A 32 -10.98 6.45 -13.76
C ILE A 32 -12.45 6.82 -13.71
N VAL A 33 -12.72 8.11 -13.75
CA VAL A 33 -14.07 8.67 -13.59
C VAL A 33 -14.45 9.52 -14.79
N TYR A 34 -15.59 9.23 -15.37
CA TYR A 34 -16.25 9.99 -16.44
C TYR A 34 -17.64 10.40 -15.97
N HIS A 35 -17.96 11.71 -15.99
CA HIS A 35 -19.25 12.26 -15.53
C HIS A 35 -19.77 11.62 -14.22
N ASP A 36 -18.92 11.67 -13.17
CA ASP A 36 -19.21 11.11 -11.84
C ASP A 36 -19.41 9.59 -11.76
N THR A 37 -19.21 8.89 -12.87
CA THR A 37 -19.29 7.44 -12.95
C THR A 37 -17.90 6.83 -13.04
N ILE A 38 -17.61 5.83 -12.22
CA ILE A 38 -16.38 5.05 -12.33
C ILE A 38 -16.49 4.16 -13.57
N ILE A 39 -15.57 4.35 -14.52
CA ILE A 39 -15.49 3.57 -15.76
C ILE A 39 -14.31 2.62 -15.81
N GLY A 40 -13.35 2.78 -14.90
CA GLY A 40 -12.20 1.90 -14.78
C GLY A 40 -11.61 1.91 -13.37
N GLU A 41 -11.13 0.76 -12.91
CA GLU A 41 -10.51 0.56 -11.61
C GLU A 41 -9.31 -0.36 -11.73
N GLY A 42 -8.27 -0.12 -10.94
CA GLY A 42 -7.10 -0.96 -10.89
C GLY A 42 -6.29 -0.77 -9.62
N TYR A 43 -5.47 -1.74 -9.32
CA TYR A 43 -4.48 -1.67 -8.25
C TYR A 43 -3.20 -2.41 -8.66
N HIS A 44 -2.09 -2.13 -8.01
CA HIS A 44 -0.87 -2.87 -8.20
C HIS A 44 -1.02 -4.25 -7.56
N ILE A 45 -1.10 -5.31 -8.38
CA ILE A 45 -1.44 -6.66 -7.94
C ILE A 45 -0.23 -7.34 -7.30
N ARG A 46 0.92 -7.29 -7.99
CA ARG A 46 2.15 -7.97 -7.57
C ARG A 46 3.39 -7.21 -8.05
N CYS A 47 4.45 -7.26 -7.25
CA CYS A 47 5.74 -6.71 -7.63
C CYS A 47 6.22 -7.25 -8.99
N GLY A 48 6.62 -6.35 -9.88
CA GLY A 48 7.08 -6.68 -11.24
C GLY A 48 5.99 -6.78 -12.30
N GLU A 49 4.71 -6.70 -11.91
CA GLU A 49 3.56 -6.65 -12.82
C GLU A 49 3.11 -5.19 -13.08
N ALA A 50 2.01 -5.03 -13.83
CA ALA A 50 1.45 -3.73 -14.20
C ALA A 50 1.09 -2.88 -12.96
N HIS A 51 1.33 -1.59 -13.05
CA HIS A 51 0.96 -0.61 -12.03
C HIS A 51 -0.56 -0.38 -12.02
N ALA A 52 -1.04 0.26 -10.96
CA ALA A 52 -2.47 0.52 -10.74
C ALA A 52 -3.11 1.29 -11.91
N GLU A 53 -2.42 2.32 -12.42
CA GLU A 53 -2.88 3.16 -13.52
C GLU A 53 -3.06 2.34 -14.80
N VAL A 54 -2.10 1.46 -15.09
CA VAL A 54 -2.18 0.56 -16.26
C VAL A 54 -3.38 -0.37 -16.14
N ASN A 55 -3.59 -0.95 -14.96
CA ASN A 55 -4.71 -1.85 -14.70
C ASN A 55 -6.05 -1.10 -14.77
N ALA A 56 -6.12 0.13 -14.23
CA ALA A 56 -7.32 0.96 -14.31
C ALA A 56 -7.66 1.32 -15.77
N ILE A 57 -6.67 1.76 -16.57
CA ILE A 57 -6.88 2.08 -17.99
C ILE A 57 -7.34 0.85 -18.78
N ARG A 58 -6.71 -0.30 -18.56
CA ARG A 58 -7.09 -1.58 -19.22
C ARG A 58 -8.50 -2.07 -18.88
N SER A 59 -9.03 -1.67 -17.74
CA SER A 59 -10.39 -2.05 -17.30
C SER A 59 -11.49 -1.22 -17.95
N VAL A 60 -11.13 -0.09 -18.60
CA VAL A 60 -12.10 0.77 -19.31
C VAL A 60 -12.56 0.10 -20.60
N LYS A 61 -13.87 -0.03 -20.76
CA LYS A 61 -14.48 -0.69 -21.93
C LYS A 61 -14.42 0.17 -23.20
N ASP A 62 -14.66 1.47 -23.08
CA ASP A 62 -14.60 2.44 -24.18
C ASP A 62 -13.48 3.45 -23.90
N GLU A 63 -12.33 3.24 -24.53
CA GLU A 63 -11.17 4.11 -24.37
C GLU A 63 -11.39 5.54 -24.88
N ASN A 64 -12.38 5.81 -25.70
CA ASN A 64 -12.68 7.18 -26.16
C ASN A 64 -13.06 8.09 -25.00
N LEU A 65 -13.69 7.54 -23.97
CA LEU A 65 -14.11 8.27 -22.78
C LEU A 65 -12.95 8.79 -21.95
N LEU A 66 -11.75 8.21 -22.10
CA LEU A 66 -10.55 8.63 -21.38
C LEU A 66 -10.20 10.11 -21.61
N LYS A 67 -10.50 10.63 -22.81
CA LYS A 67 -10.19 12.02 -23.19
C LYS A 67 -11.04 13.07 -22.45
N GLU A 68 -12.08 12.64 -21.75
CA GLU A 68 -12.97 13.49 -20.96
C GLU A 68 -13.04 13.04 -19.50
N SER A 69 -12.16 12.12 -19.11
CA SER A 69 -12.15 11.50 -17.79
C SER A 69 -11.11 12.14 -16.85
N THR A 70 -11.29 11.90 -15.57
CA THR A 70 -10.31 12.16 -14.52
C THR A 70 -9.75 10.83 -14.01
N ILE A 71 -8.43 10.70 -13.93
CA ILE A 71 -7.79 9.59 -13.24
C ILE A 71 -7.42 10.02 -11.80
N TYR A 72 -7.81 9.21 -10.85
CA TYR A 72 -7.46 9.30 -9.44
C TYR A 72 -6.44 8.23 -9.11
N VAL A 73 -5.39 8.57 -8.38
CA VAL A 73 -4.35 7.62 -7.98
C VAL A 73 -3.85 7.94 -6.57
N SER A 74 -3.68 6.91 -5.75
CA SER A 74 -3.26 7.09 -4.36
C SER A 74 -1.81 7.53 -4.17
N LEU A 75 -0.95 7.36 -5.21
CA LEU A 75 0.46 7.73 -5.22
C LEU A 75 0.81 8.38 -6.56
N GLU A 76 1.78 9.29 -6.55
CA GLU A 76 2.32 9.93 -7.75
C GLU A 76 2.65 8.92 -8.85
N PRO A 77 2.14 9.09 -10.10
CA PRO A 77 2.50 8.26 -11.25
C PRO A 77 4.00 8.29 -11.55
N CYS A 78 4.58 7.12 -11.74
CA CYS A 78 6.01 7.02 -12.03
C CYS A 78 6.39 7.72 -13.35
N SER A 79 7.60 8.32 -13.37
CA SER A 79 8.14 9.08 -14.52
C SER A 79 9.40 8.46 -15.12
N HIS A 80 9.97 7.43 -14.50
CA HIS A 80 11.20 6.77 -14.96
C HIS A 80 10.89 5.47 -15.69
N TYR A 81 11.71 5.14 -16.67
CA TYR A 81 11.67 3.86 -17.35
C TYR A 81 12.22 2.76 -16.45
N GLY A 82 11.38 1.79 -16.15
CA GLY A 82 11.74 0.56 -15.48
C GLY A 82 11.63 -0.63 -16.45
N LYS A 83 10.99 -1.70 -15.99
CA LYS A 83 10.63 -2.85 -16.86
C LYS A 83 9.50 -2.51 -17.84
N THR A 84 8.71 -1.49 -17.53
CA THR A 84 7.59 -0.98 -18.33
C THR A 84 7.73 0.53 -18.52
N PRO A 85 7.10 1.10 -19.58
CA PRO A 85 7.02 2.54 -19.75
C PRO A 85 6.40 3.22 -18.52
N PRO A 86 6.79 4.47 -18.21
CA PRO A 86 6.26 5.23 -17.10
C PRO A 86 4.75 5.43 -17.17
N CYS A 87 4.05 5.36 -16.01
CA CYS A 87 2.61 5.60 -15.96
C CYS A 87 2.25 7.03 -16.37
N ALA A 88 3.10 8.01 -16.08
CA ALA A 88 2.89 9.38 -16.54
C ALA A 88 2.84 9.47 -18.08
N ASP A 89 3.67 8.71 -18.79
CA ASP A 89 3.66 8.66 -20.26
C ASP A 89 2.39 8.02 -20.79
N LEU A 90 1.94 6.95 -20.19
CA LEU A 90 0.68 6.30 -20.57
C LEU A 90 -0.52 7.23 -20.38
N ILE A 91 -0.59 7.98 -19.27
CA ILE A 91 -1.65 8.96 -19.02
C ILE A 91 -1.65 10.05 -20.11
N ILE A 92 -0.47 10.55 -20.51
CA ILE A 92 -0.30 11.54 -21.59
C ILE A 92 -0.74 10.93 -22.93
N GLU A 93 -0.28 9.72 -23.25
CA GLU A 93 -0.63 9.00 -24.49
C GLU A 93 -2.15 8.81 -24.62
N LYS A 94 -2.81 8.42 -23.55
CA LYS A 94 -4.27 8.24 -23.51
C LYS A 94 -5.03 9.57 -23.46
N ARG A 95 -4.34 10.71 -23.40
CA ARG A 95 -4.90 12.07 -23.39
C ARG A 95 -5.92 12.29 -22.26
N ILE A 96 -5.66 11.74 -21.08
CA ILE A 96 -6.51 11.97 -19.91
C ILE A 96 -6.25 13.40 -19.42
N PRO A 97 -7.26 14.31 -19.41
CA PRO A 97 -7.04 15.72 -19.18
C PRO A 97 -6.78 16.12 -17.74
N LYS A 98 -7.16 15.26 -16.78
CA LYS A 98 -7.06 15.57 -15.34
C LYS A 98 -6.58 14.39 -14.51
N VAL A 99 -5.66 14.67 -13.60
CA VAL A 99 -5.08 13.70 -12.66
C VAL A 99 -5.22 14.22 -11.23
N VAL A 100 -5.77 13.41 -10.34
CA VAL A 100 -5.86 13.69 -8.90
C VAL A 100 -5.00 12.68 -8.15
N ILE A 101 -4.06 13.16 -7.34
CA ILE A 101 -3.02 12.38 -6.67
C ILE A 101 -3.21 12.49 -5.16
N GLY A 102 -3.18 11.34 -4.47
CA GLY A 102 -3.24 11.28 -3.02
C GLY A 102 -1.96 11.83 -2.38
N CYS A 103 -0.82 11.22 -2.64
CA CYS A 103 0.46 11.70 -2.09
C CYS A 103 1.60 11.62 -3.12
N ILE A 104 2.64 12.42 -2.87
CA ILE A 104 3.87 12.42 -3.67
C ILE A 104 4.70 11.19 -3.32
N ASP A 105 5.39 10.61 -4.31
CA ASP A 105 6.31 9.50 -4.09
C ASP A 105 7.52 9.97 -3.24
N PRO A 106 7.80 9.35 -2.09
CA PRO A 106 8.92 9.73 -1.23
C PRO A 106 10.28 9.36 -1.81
N TYR A 107 10.32 8.55 -2.87
CA TYR A 107 11.57 8.13 -3.49
C TYR A 107 12.17 9.29 -4.29
N SER A 108 13.35 9.74 -3.88
CA SER A 108 13.99 10.97 -4.38
C SER A 108 14.23 11.03 -5.89
N GLN A 109 14.29 9.87 -6.56
CA GLN A 109 14.41 9.81 -8.02
C GLN A 109 13.10 10.07 -8.75
N VAL A 110 11.96 9.94 -8.07
CA VAL A 110 10.61 10.10 -8.61
C VAL A 110 9.97 11.39 -8.14
N ALA A 111 10.18 11.75 -6.88
CA ALA A 111 9.50 12.83 -6.16
C ALA A 111 9.23 14.10 -7.00
N GLY A 112 7.98 14.32 -7.35
CA GLY A 112 7.51 15.47 -8.13
C GLY A 112 7.75 15.40 -9.64
N LYS A 113 8.57 14.48 -10.13
CA LYS A 113 8.90 14.41 -11.58
C LYS A 113 7.74 13.93 -12.43
N GLY A 114 6.93 13.00 -11.91
CA GLY A 114 5.70 12.55 -12.56
C GLY A 114 4.69 13.69 -12.70
N ILE A 115 4.49 14.43 -11.60
CA ILE A 115 3.62 15.59 -11.56
C ILE A 115 4.09 16.68 -12.53
N GLU A 116 5.39 17.00 -12.52
CA GLU A 116 5.98 17.98 -13.42
C GLU A 116 5.79 17.59 -14.90
N LYS A 117 6.01 16.32 -15.22
CA LYS A 117 5.83 15.78 -16.58
C LYS A 117 4.40 15.90 -17.07
N LEU A 118 3.42 15.54 -16.21
CA LEU A 118 1.99 15.67 -16.53
C LEU A 118 1.60 17.14 -16.75
N ARG A 119 2.04 18.06 -15.88
CA ARG A 119 1.77 19.50 -16.01
C ARG A 119 2.39 20.09 -17.29
N LYS A 120 3.62 19.69 -17.64
CA LYS A 120 4.27 20.11 -18.90
C LYS A 120 3.52 19.65 -20.15
N ALA A 121 2.81 18.52 -20.05
CA ALA A 121 1.95 18.02 -21.13
C ALA A 121 0.57 18.70 -21.18
N GLY A 122 0.29 19.70 -20.32
CA GLY A 122 -0.97 20.44 -20.28
C GLY A 122 -2.07 19.75 -19.49
N ILE A 123 -1.75 18.72 -18.70
CA ILE A 123 -2.72 17.99 -17.87
C ILE A 123 -2.95 18.75 -16.55
N GLU A 124 -4.21 18.91 -16.15
CA GLU A 124 -4.56 19.46 -14.84
C GLU A 124 -4.19 18.46 -13.73
N VAL A 125 -3.35 18.87 -12.76
CA VAL A 125 -2.89 17.99 -11.69
C VAL A 125 -3.19 18.58 -10.32
N THR A 126 -4.07 17.91 -9.57
CA THR A 126 -4.36 18.16 -8.14
C THR A 126 -3.56 17.17 -7.30
N VAL A 127 -2.98 17.62 -6.19
CA VAL A 127 -2.13 16.79 -5.32
C VAL A 127 -2.53 16.99 -3.86
N GLY A 128 -2.38 15.96 -3.03
CA GLY A 128 -2.58 16.04 -1.58
C GLY A 128 -3.99 15.71 -1.12
N VAL A 129 -4.78 15.02 -1.93
CA VAL A 129 -6.13 14.58 -1.55
C VAL A 129 -6.03 13.33 -0.68
N LEU A 130 -6.49 13.39 0.57
CA LEU A 130 -6.31 12.35 1.60
C LEU A 130 -4.84 11.93 1.73
N GLU A 131 -3.93 12.91 1.77
CA GLU A 131 -2.49 12.66 1.76
C GLU A 131 -2.04 11.81 2.95
N GLU A 132 -2.56 12.09 4.14
CA GLU A 132 -2.19 11.35 5.35
C GLU A 132 -2.58 9.88 5.26
N GLU A 133 -3.77 9.58 4.78
CA GLU A 133 -4.27 8.21 4.58
C GLU A 133 -3.47 7.47 3.50
N CYS A 134 -3.14 8.15 2.40
CA CYS A 134 -2.30 7.61 1.33
C CYS A 134 -0.89 7.29 1.85
N ARG A 135 -0.26 8.20 2.59
CA ARG A 135 1.05 8.00 3.24
C ARG A 135 0.99 6.89 4.29
N HIS A 136 -0.08 6.81 5.06
CA HIS A 136 -0.27 5.75 6.04
C HIS A 136 -0.35 4.36 5.37
N LEU A 137 -1.06 4.26 4.24
CA LEU A 137 -1.13 3.00 3.47
C LEU A 137 0.26 2.50 3.07
N ILE A 138 1.11 3.38 2.55
CA ILE A 138 2.45 3.03 2.06
C ILE A 138 3.57 3.29 3.07
N ARG A 139 3.27 3.44 4.39
CA ARG A 139 4.24 3.79 5.44
C ARG A 139 5.47 2.87 5.50
N ARG A 140 5.31 1.58 5.15
CA ARG A 140 6.42 0.62 5.09
C ARG A 140 7.38 0.99 3.97
N PHE A 141 6.85 1.29 2.80
CA PHE A 141 7.62 1.76 1.64
C PHE A 141 8.31 3.09 1.94
N ILE A 142 7.61 4.05 2.55
CA ILE A 142 8.18 5.34 2.97
C ILE A 142 9.36 5.11 3.91
N THR A 143 9.16 4.35 5.00
CA THR A 143 10.20 4.09 6.01
C THR A 143 11.45 3.48 5.40
N PHE A 144 11.29 2.48 4.52
CA PHE A 144 12.42 1.85 3.86
C PHE A 144 13.17 2.81 2.93
N ASN A 145 12.45 3.57 2.11
CA ASN A 145 13.08 4.45 1.12
C ASN A 145 13.70 5.71 1.72
N THR A 146 13.13 6.25 2.81
CA THR A 146 13.65 7.46 3.46
C THR A 146 14.65 7.17 4.57
N LEU A 147 14.37 6.19 5.42
CA LEU A 147 15.19 5.90 6.62
C LEU A 147 16.13 4.71 6.44
N LYS A 148 16.07 4.00 5.30
CA LYS A 148 16.90 2.82 4.98
C LYS A 148 16.86 1.74 6.06
N ARG A 149 15.71 1.55 6.69
CA ARG A 149 15.45 0.52 7.69
C ARG A 149 14.07 -0.09 7.51
N PRO A 150 13.80 -1.30 8.03
CA PRO A 150 12.45 -1.89 8.01
C PRO A 150 11.47 -1.05 8.84
N TYR A 151 10.19 -1.15 8.50
CA TYR A 151 9.10 -0.68 9.34
C TYR A 151 8.89 -1.68 10.47
N ILE A 152 9.02 -1.22 11.71
CA ILE A 152 8.95 -2.06 12.90
C ILE A 152 7.58 -1.87 13.56
N THR A 153 6.88 -2.97 13.82
CA THR A 153 5.66 -3.01 14.60
C THR A 153 5.92 -3.74 15.92
N LEU A 154 5.73 -3.07 17.03
CA LEU A 154 5.80 -3.69 18.34
C LEU A 154 4.43 -4.25 18.71
N LYS A 155 4.40 -5.51 19.22
CA LYS A 155 3.18 -6.15 19.70
C LYS A 155 3.48 -6.90 21.00
N TRP A 156 2.74 -6.60 22.02
CA TRP A 156 2.74 -7.36 23.26
C TRP A 156 1.30 -7.52 23.77
N ALA A 157 1.11 -8.41 24.72
CA ALA A 157 -0.10 -8.51 25.53
C ALA A 157 0.33 -8.37 26.98
N GLU A 158 -0.45 -7.67 27.78
CA GLU A 158 -0.21 -7.46 29.20
C GLU A 158 -1.49 -7.69 30.00
N SER A 159 -1.33 -8.10 31.24
CA SER A 159 -2.40 -8.20 32.23
C SER A 159 -2.77 -6.81 32.77
N ALA A 160 -3.83 -6.70 33.51
CA ALA A 160 -4.30 -5.44 34.09
C ALA A 160 -3.28 -4.78 35.06
N ASP A 161 -2.40 -5.59 35.64
CA ASP A 161 -1.29 -5.16 36.49
C ASP A 161 0.02 -4.95 35.75
N GLY A 162 0.01 -4.97 34.40
CA GLY A 162 1.15 -4.58 33.54
C GLY A 162 2.18 -5.68 33.28
N PHE A 163 1.88 -6.95 33.60
CA PHE A 163 2.79 -8.07 33.33
C PHE A 163 2.50 -8.78 32.02
N ILE A 164 3.54 -9.23 31.32
CA ILE A 164 3.45 -9.94 30.03
C ILE A 164 3.48 -11.47 30.21
N ASP A 165 3.93 -11.97 31.36
CA ASP A 165 3.99 -13.39 31.74
C ASP A 165 4.16 -13.50 33.25
N ILE A 166 4.07 -14.72 33.77
CA ILE A 166 4.46 -15.07 35.17
C ILE A 166 5.87 -15.63 35.18
N ASN A 167 6.46 -15.69 36.37
CA ASN A 167 7.74 -16.37 36.56
C ASN A 167 7.53 -17.88 36.41
N ARG A 168 7.88 -18.46 35.27
CA ARG A 168 7.76 -19.89 34.97
C ARG A 168 9.08 -20.45 34.43
N THR A 169 9.39 -21.67 34.85
CA THR A 169 10.58 -22.42 34.36
C THR A 169 10.23 -23.35 33.20
N GLY A 170 8.97 -23.43 32.80
CA GLY A 170 8.42 -24.23 31.71
C GLY A 170 6.87 -24.21 31.77
N GLY A 171 6.24 -25.11 31.04
CA GLY A 171 4.78 -25.23 31.00
C GLY A 171 4.11 -24.42 29.87
N LYS A 172 2.78 -24.36 29.95
CA LYS A 172 2.01 -23.65 28.90
C LYS A 172 2.09 -22.13 29.11
N PRO A 173 2.14 -21.34 28.01
CA PRO A 173 2.09 -19.89 28.09
C PRO A 173 0.77 -19.41 28.67
N ILE A 174 0.80 -18.26 29.36
CA ILE A 174 -0.43 -17.59 29.82
C ILE A 174 -1.15 -17.02 28.60
N ILE A 175 -2.45 -17.26 28.53
CA ILE A 175 -3.32 -16.70 27.50
C ILE A 175 -3.94 -15.41 28.04
N LEU A 176 -3.35 -14.27 27.67
CA LEU A 176 -3.84 -12.93 28.02
C LEU A 176 -4.88 -12.39 27.03
N SER A 177 -4.93 -12.95 25.83
CA SER A 177 -5.78 -12.48 24.74
C SER A 177 -6.96 -13.42 24.52
N ASN A 178 -8.14 -12.86 24.26
CA ASN A 178 -9.29 -13.65 23.85
C ASN A 178 -9.15 -14.20 22.42
N PRO A 179 -10.00 -15.14 21.97
CA PRO A 179 -9.90 -15.73 20.64
C PRO A 179 -9.96 -14.72 19.49
N LEU A 180 -10.81 -13.69 19.60
CA LEU A 180 -10.92 -12.63 18.58
C LEU A 180 -9.63 -11.84 18.46
N THR A 181 -9.05 -11.39 19.58
CA THR A 181 -7.76 -10.70 19.59
C THR A 181 -6.65 -11.58 19.02
N SER A 182 -6.63 -12.87 19.34
CA SER A 182 -5.68 -13.83 18.81
C SER A 182 -5.78 -13.94 17.27
N MET A 183 -6.99 -13.99 16.73
CA MET A 183 -7.24 -13.99 15.29
C MET A 183 -6.70 -12.73 14.63
N LEU A 184 -6.94 -11.54 15.19
CA LEU A 184 -6.41 -10.27 14.68
C LEU A 184 -4.88 -10.22 14.72
N VAL A 185 -4.27 -10.77 15.78
CA VAL A 185 -2.79 -10.89 15.87
C VAL A 185 -2.25 -11.80 14.78
N HIS A 186 -2.89 -12.94 14.48
CA HIS A 186 -2.48 -13.82 13.40
C HIS A 186 -2.59 -13.13 12.03
N LYS A 187 -3.68 -12.38 11.80
CA LYS A 187 -3.83 -11.55 10.59
C LYS A 187 -2.68 -10.56 10.48
N LYS A 188 -2.37 -9.83 11.56
CA LYS A 188 -1.24 -8.88 11.58
C LYS A 188 0.11 -9.56 11.31
N ARG A 189 0.35 -10.73 11.88
CA ARG A 189 1.57 -11.51 11.59
C ARG A 189 1.71 -11.86 10.12
N ALA A 190 0.61 -12.26 9.46
CA ALA A 190 0.61 -12.58 8.04
C ALA A 190 0.96 -11.39 7.13
N GLU A 191 0.80 -10.16 7.62
CA GLU A 191 1.13 -8.92 6.93
C GLU A 191 2.63 -8.53 7.04
N HIS A 192 3.46 -9.30 7.75
CA HIS A 192 4.88 -8.99 8.00
C HIS A 192 5.78 -10.04 7.38
N ASP A 193 6.92 -9.60 6.85
CA ASP A 193 7.91 -10.48 6.22
C ASP A 193 8.72 -11.27 7.25
N ALA A 194 8.88 -10.73 8.48
CA ALA A 194 9.60 -11.36 9.57
C ALA A 194 8.97 -11.05 10.93
N ILE A 195 9.13 -11.99 11.86
CA ILE A 195 8.70 -11.85 13.25
C ILE A 195 9.90 -12.08 14.14
N LEU A 196 10.21 -11.08 15.00
CA LEU A 196 11.26 -11.16 15.99
C LEU A 196 10.67 -11.43 17.37
N VAL A 197 11.18 -12.41 18.07
CA VAL A 197 10.79 -12.75 19.45
C VAL A 197 12.00 -12.86 20.35
N GLY A 198 11.82 -12.64 21.65
CA GLY A 198 12.87 -12.83 22.65
C GLY A 198 13.31 -14.29 22.73
N ARG A 199 14.59 -14.53 23.05
CA ARG A 199 15.15 -15.89 23.22
C ARG A 199 14.34 -16.74 24.20
N HIS A 200 13.99 -16.17 25.36
CA HIS A 200 13.23 -16.89 26.39
C HIS A 200 11.82 -17.23 25.91
N THR A 201 11.16 -16.32 25.20
CA THR A 201 9.85 -16.60 24.59
C THR A 201 9.94 -17.74 23.57
N ALA A 202 10.99 -17.75 22.73
CA ALA A 202 11.18 -18.83 21.77
C ALA A 202 11.37 -20.18 22.45
N LEU A 203 12.17 -20.24 23.52
CA LEU A 203 12.46 -21.48 24.27
C LEU A 203 11.28 -21.97 25.10
N LEU A 204 10.64 -21.07 25.86
CA LEU A 204 9.58 -21.45 26.81
C LEU A 204 8.25 -21.76 26.11
N ASP A 205 7.92 -21.03 25.03
CA ASP A 205 6.66 -21.20 24.32
C ASP A 205 6.76 -22.19 23.16
N ASN A 206 7.95 -22.74 22.90
CA ASN A 206 8.22 -23.65 21.78
C ASN A 206 7.63 -23.12 20.45
N GLN A 207 7.86 -21.85 20.18
CA GLN A 207 7.31 -21.17 18.99
C GLN A 207 8.04 -21.54 17.70
N ILE A 208 8.97 -22.48 17.73
CA ILE A 208 9.70 -22.98 16.55
C ILE A 208 8.72 -23.64 15.60
N GLY A 209 8.68 -23.17 14.36
CA GLY A 209 7.90 -23.74 13.27
C GLY A 209 6.40 -23.34 13.22
N ARG A 210 5.92 -22.45 14.06
CA ARG A 210 4.55 -21.93 13.92
C ARG A 210 4.53 -20.72 12.98
N ALA A 211 4.32 -21.00 11.70
CA ALA A 211 3.78 -20.08 10.67
C ALA A 211 4.41 -18.69 10.52
N SER A 212 5.52 -18.42 11.17
CA SER A 212 6.26 -17.16 11.01
C SER A 212 7.41 -17.27 10.01
N CYS A 213 7.78 -18.48 9.65
CA CYS A 213 8.71 -18.75 8.57
C CYS A 213 7.91 -19.21 7.36
N ARG A 214 7.54 -18.29 6.48
CA ARG A 214 7.54 -18.65 5.06
C ARG A 214 9.01 -18.80 4.71
N GLU A 215 9.57 -19.99 4.92
CA GLU A 215 10.76 -20.40 4.20
C GLU A 215 10.39 -20.31 2.72
N ARG A 216 10.88 -19.26 2.09
CA ARG A 216 11.08 -19.28 0.64
C ARG A 216 12.38 -20.03 0.44
N VAL A 217 12.28 -21.33 0.21
CA VAL A 217 13.32 -22.09 -0.44
C VAL A 217 13.42 -21.59 -1.88
#